data_d4b4fa22c7d188855d004ff6664a7df1
#
_entry.id   d4b4fa22c7d188855d004ff6664a7df1
#
_cell.length_a   1.000
_cell.length_b   1.000
_cell.length_c   1.000
_cell.angle_alpha   90.00
_cell.angle_beta   90.00
_cell.angle_gamma   90.00
#
_symmetry.space_group_name_H-M   'P 1'
#
loop_
_entity.id
_entity.type
_entity.pdbx_description
1 polymer ?
#
loop_
_entity_poly.entity_id
_entity_poly.type
_entity_poly.pdbx_seq_one_letter_code
_entity_poly.pdbx_strand_id
1 'polypeptide(L)'
;PDECAEAFTALASNGKVRHLVLSNSRPSQIELLQRSLDNELIVNQLQFGLAHSGLVDAGLNVNMDNEGAIDRDGNALDYCRLQGIGIQAWSPLQFGFFDGNFIGHPDFPELNRCLDGMAEAFGCSPGAVAIAWILRHPAARPCISRSADPGRVAALSEQPLAEPATPAAPDSPR
;
A
#
# COMPACT_ATOMS: atom_id res chain seq x y z
N PRO A 1 -25.33 0.60 -3.94
CA PRO A 1 -24.41 0.62 -5.10
C PRO A 1 -24.93 1.55 -6.19
N ASP A 2 -26.21 1.46 -6.57
CA ASP A 2 -26.76 2.16 -7.74
C ASP A 2 -26.69 3.70 -7.61
N GLU A 3 -27.09 4.25 -6.47
CA GLU A 3 -26.99 5.70 -6.19
C GLU A 3 -25.56 6.21 -6.27
N CYS A 4 -24.58 5.43 -5.76
CA CYS A 4 -23.15 5.77 -5.88
C CYS A 4 -22.70 5.70 -7.35
N ALA A 5 -23.15 4.69 -8.08
CA ALA A 5 -22.82 4.52 -9.49
C ALA A 5 -23.38 5.67 -10.34
N GLU A 6 -24.62 6.09 -10.10
CA GLU A 6 -25.23 7.27 -10.76
C GLU A 6 -24.39 8.53 -10.51
N ALA A 7 -23.96 8.78 -9.26
CA ALA A 7 -23.13 9.92 -8.92
C ALA A 7 -21.77 9.89 -9.62
N PHE A 8 -21.12 8.73 -9.64
CA PHE A 8 -19.83 8.55 -10.32
C PHE A 8 -19.95 8.73 -11.84
N THR A 9 -20.97 8.14 -12.44
CA THR A 9 -21.27 8.30 -13.88
C THR A 9 -21.51 9.74 -14.24
N ALA A 10 -22.28 10.48 -13.43
CA ALA A 10 -22.52 11.91 -13.67
C ALA A 10 -21.24 12.74 -13.59
N LEU A 11 -20.34 12.45 -12.62
CA LEU A 11 -19.06 13.14 -12.48
C LEU A 11 -18.12 12.85 -13.66
N ALA A 12 -18.05 11.59 -14.11
CA ALA A 12 -17.25 11.17 -15.24
C ALA A 12 -17.77 11.80 -16.56
N SER A 13 -19.07 11.70 -16.80
CA SER A 13 -19.71 12.26 -18.02
C SER A 13 -19.56 13.78 -18.13
N ASN A 14 -19.53 14.48 -17.00
CA ASN A 14 -19.28 15.93 -16.96
C ASN A 14 -17.80 16.31 -17.06
N GLY A 15 -16.90 15.35 -17.24
CA GLY A 15 -15.45 15.57 -17.34
C GLY A 15 -14.79 16.04 -16.03
N LYS A 16 -15.50 15.96 -14.89
CA LYS A 16 -14.96 16.42 -13.59
C LYS A 16 -13.99 15.42 -12.98
N VAL A 17 -14.13 14.13 -13.30
CA VAL A 17 -13.22 13.06 -12.87
C VAL A 17 -12.82 12.22 -14.08
N ARG A 18 -11.59 11.71 -14.07
CA ARG A 18 -11.05 10.83 -15.11
C ARG A 18 -11.04 9.37 -14.67
N HIS A 19 -10.85 9.14 -13.39
CA HIS A 19 -10.68 7.82 -12.81
C HIS A 19 -11.46 7.71 -11.51
N LEU A 20 -11.97 6.52 -11.25
CA LEU A 20 -12.71 6.19 -10.03
C LEU A 20 -11.84 5.35 -9.11
N VAL A 21 -11.85 5.69 -7.83
CA VAL A 21 -11.09 5.02 -6.80
C VAL A 21 -11.99 4.72 -5.60
N LEU A 22 -11.66 3.66 -4.87
CA LEU A 22 -12.31 3.29 -3.61
C LEU A 22 -11.33 3.41 -2.45
N SER A 23 -11.85 3.33 -1.25
CA SER A 23 -11.06 3.24 -0.01
C SER A 23 -11.65 2.19 0.91
N ASN A 24 -10.78 1.38 1.52
CA ASN A 24 -11.12 0.35 2.50
C ASN A 24 -12.21 -0.62 2.03
N SER A 25 -12.16 -1.04 0.77
CA SER A 25 -13.16 -1.90 0.17
C SER A 25 -12.68 -3.34 0.04
N ARG A 26 -13.53 -4.29 0.44
CA ARG A 26 -13.32 -5.73 0.24
C ARG A 26 -13.64 -6.13 -1.20
N PRO A 27 -13.12 -7.26 -1.70
CA PRO A 27 -13.40 -7.75 -3.05
C PRO A 27 -14.88 -7.73 -3.44
N SER A 28 -15.75 -8.29 -2.59
CA SER A 28 -17.18 -8.32 -2.86
C SER A 28 -17.85 -6.94 -2.93
N GLN A 29 -17.35 -5.95 -2.20
CA GLN A 29 -17.83 -4.56 -2.28
C GLN A 29 -17.40 -3.89 -3.59
N ILE A 30 -16.17 -4.16 -4.02
CA ILE A 30 -15.64 -3.68 -5.31
C ILE A 30 -16.49 -4.26 -6.46
N GLU A 31 -16.67 -5.56 -6.47
CA GLU A 31 -17.50 -6.23 -7.50
C GLU A 31 -18.95 -5.75 -7.53
N LEU A 32 -19.54 -5.59 -6.34
CA LEU A 32 -20.91 -5.12 -6.22
C LEU A 32 -21.10 -3.72 -6.82
N LEU A 33 -20.15 -2.82 -6.58
CA LEU A 33 -20.22 -1.49 -7.17
C LEU A 33 -19.86 -1.50 -8.66
N GLN A 34 -18.84 -2.27 -9.06
CA GLN A 34 -18.40 -2.35 -10.45
C GLN A 34 -19.52 -2.83 -11.39
N ARG A 35 -20.46 -3.65 -10.92
CA ARG A 35 -21.62 -4.10 -11.71
C ARG A 35 -22.54 -2.97 -12.17
N SER A 36 -22.57 -1.88 -11.43
CA SER A 36 -23.41 -0.70 -11.72
C SER A 36 -22.61 0.43 -12.39
N LEU A 37 -21.33 0.21 -12.71
CA LEU A 37 -20.43 1.22 -13.28
C LEU A 37 -19.97 0.78 -14.67
N ASP A 38 -20.01 1.69 -15.64
CA ASP A 38 -19.34 1.53 -16.94
C ASP A 38 -17.84 1.80 -16.85
N ASN A 39 -17.43 2.68 -15.93
CA ASN A 39 -16.03 3.02 -15.70
C ASN A 39 -15.33 2.02 -14.78
N GLU A 40 -14.10 1.67 -15.08
CA GLU A 40 -13.30 0.78 -14.23
C GLU A 40 -12.87 1.48 -12.92
N LEU A 41 -12.93 0.71 -11.83
CA LEU A 41 -12.34 1.07 -10.55
C LEU A 41 -10.85 0.71 -10.60
N ILE A 42 -9.98 1.70 -10.55
CA ILE A 42 -8.54 1.50 -10.82
C ILE A 42 -7.65 1.44 -9.58
N VAL A 43 -8.16 1.88 -8.43
CA VAL A 43 -7.41 1.93 -7.16
C VAL A 43 -8.33 1.63 -5.99
N ASN A 44 -7.81 0.84 -5.04
CA ASN A 44 -8.35 0.71 -3.69
C ASN A 44 -7.33 1.30 -2.71
N GLN A 45 -7.72 2.32 -1.95
CA GLN A 45 -6.88 2.92 -0.92
C GLN A 45 -6.99 2.11 0.38
N LEU A 46 -5.89 1.55 0.84
CA LEU A 46 -5.83 0.73 2.05
C LEU A 46 -4.74 1.24 2.99
N GLN A 47 -4.90 1.05 4.29
CA GLN A 47 -3.79 1.26 5.22
C GLN A 47 -2.72 0.21 4.91
N PHE A 48 -1.50 0.68 4.65
CA PHE A 48 -0.40 -0.22 4.36
C PHE A 48 0.94 0.45 4.70
N GLY A 49 1.75 -0.25 5.46
CA GLY A 49 3.06 0.22 5.90
C GLY A 49 3.77 -0.83 6.74
N LEU A 50 5.02 -0.56 7.12
CA LEU A 50 5.85 -1.50 7.90
C LEU A 50 5.24 -1.86 9.26
N ALA A 51 4.59 -0.92 9.92
CA ALA A 51 3.89 -1.16 11.19
C ALA A 51 2.42 -1.54 10.99
N HIS A 52 1.97 -1.71 9.75
CA HIS A 52 0.61 -2.14 9.39
C HIS A 52 0.68 -3.00 8.12
N SER A 53 1.27 -4.18 8.23
CA SER A 53 1.61 -5.09 7.13
C SER A 53 0.61 -6.24 6.92
N GLY A 54 -0.51 -6.25 7.65
CA GLY A 54 -1.48 -7.35 7.66
C GLY A 54 -1.96 -7.84 6.29
N LEU A 55 -2.01 -6.95 5.28
CA LEU A 55 -2.31 -7.32 3.89
C LEU A 55 -1.34 -8.36 3.31
N VAL A 56 -0.06 -8.26 3.70
CA VAL A 56 1.01 -9.17 3.24
C VAL A 56 1.12 -10.36 4.19
N ASP A 57 1.03 -10.11 5.49
CA ASP A 57 1.23 -11.11 6.53
C ASP A 57 0.23 -12.26 6.40
N ALA A 58 -1.04 -11.98 6.13
CA ALA A 58 -2.07 -12.99 5.92
C ALA A 58 -1.70 -13.96 4.78
N GLY A 59 -1.14 -13.43 3.68
CA GLY A 59 -0.70 -14.24 2.53
C GLY A 59 0.55 -15.09 2.82
N LEU A 60 1.42 -14.64 3.74
CA LEU A 60 2.61 -15.39 4.16
C LEU A 60 2.30 -16.47 5.19
N ASN A 61 1.20 -16.34 5.93
CA ASN A 61 0.81 -17.22 7.03
C ASN A 61 -0.42 -18.09 6.69
N VAL A 62 -0.65 -18.38 5.43
CA VAL A 62 -1.81 -19.17 4.99
C VAL A 62 -1.85 -20.52 5.72
N ASN A 63 -3.02 -20.84 6.30
CA ASN A 63 -3.28 -22.07 7.05
C ASN A 63 -2.39 -22.25 8.31
N MET A 64 -1.87 -21.16 8.87
CA MET A 64 -1.14 -21.17 10.14
C MET A 64 -2.06 -20.75 11.29
N ASP A 65 -1.76 -21.24 12.51
CA ASP A 65 -2.49 -20.90 13.74
C ASP A 65 -1.72 -19.82 14.52
N ASN A 66 -1.62 -18.62 13.93
CA ASN A 66 -0.98 -17.47 14.55
C ASN A 66 -1.72 -16.17 14.17
N GLU A 67 -1.38 -15.06 14.82
CA GLU A 67 -2.03 -13.77 14.57
C GLU A 67 -1.82 -13.25 13.15
N GLY A 68 -0.68 -13.51 12.53
CA GLY A 68 -0.37 -13.12 11.15
C GLY A 68 -1.28 -13.78 10.12
N ALA A 69 -1.89 -14.93 10.44
CA ALA A 69 -2.80 -15.65 9.55
C ALA A 69 -4.23 -15.08 9.53
N ILE A 70 -4.55 -14.12 10.40
CA ILE A 70 -5.90 -13.55 10.48
C ILE A 70 -6.15 -12.67 9.26
N ASP A 71 -7.02 -13.14 8.38
CA ASP A 71 -7.51 -12.34 7.24
C ASP A 71 -8.45 -11.23 7.75
N ARG A 72 -7.99 -9.99 7.63
CA ARG A 72 -8.74 -8.79 8.04
C ARG A 72 -9.33 -8.01 6.85
N ASP A 73 -8.89 -8.28 5.64
CA ASP A 73 -9.22 -7.52 4.43
C ASP A 73 -9.99 -8.33 3.37
N GLY A 74 -10.19 -9.62 3.59
CA GLY A 74 -10.90 -10.51 2.66
C GLY A 74 -10.10 -10.78 1.38
N ASN A 75 -8.78 -10.92 1.49
CA ASN A 75 -7.86 -11.08 0.37
C ASN A 75 -7.86 -9.90 -0.63
N ALA A 76 -8.11 -8.68 -0.15
CA ALA A 76 -8.18 -7.50 -1.00
C ALA A 76 -6.90 -7.28 -1.81
N LEU A 77 -5.72 -7.60 -1.24
CA LEU A 77 -4.45 -7.44 -1.95
C LEU A 77 -4.36 -8.32 -3.20
N ASP A 78 -4.60 -9.61 -3.07
CA ASP A 78 -4.51 -10.55 -4.18
C ASP A 78 -5.65 -10.35 -5.19
N TYR A 79 -6.85 -10.07 -4.70
CA TYR A 79 -7.97 -9.71 -5.57
C TYR A 79 -7.66 -8.48 -6.43
N CYS A 80 -7.16 -7.41 -5.83
CA CYS A 80 -6.81 -6.19 -6.56
C CYS A 80 -5.72 -6.48 -7.61
N ARG A 81 -4.73 -7.32 -7.29
CA ARG A 81 -3.71 -7.75 -8.26
C ARG A 81 -4.31 -8.51 -9.43
N LEU A 82 -5.21 -9.44 -9.17
CA LEU A 82 -5.90 -10.21 -10.21
C LEU A 82 -6.74 -9.32 -11.14
N GLN A 83 -7.37 -8.30 -10.61
CA GLN A 83 -8.21 -7.36 -11.35
C GLN A 83 -7.45 -6.17 -11.95
N GLY A 84 -6.13 -6.07 -11.75
CA GLY A 84 -5.34 -4.92 -12.19
C GLY A 84 -5.62 -3.62 -11.41
N ILE A 85 -6.29 -3.71 -10.26
CA ILE A 85 -6.59 -2.59 -9.37
C ILE A 85 -5.35 -2.30 -8.53
N GLY A 86 -4.86 -1.06 -8.56
CA GLY A 86 -3.72 -0.65 -7.75
C GLY A 86 -4.08 -0.47 -6.27
N ILE A 87 -3.14 -0.80 -5.38
CA ILE A 87 -3.25 -0.46 -3.96
C ILE A 87 -2.56 0.88 -3.72
N GLN A 88 -3.28 1.85 -3.18
CA GLN A 88 -2.70 3.12 -2.76
C GLN A 88 -2.65 3.18 -1.23
N ALA A 89 -1.44 3.15 -0.68
CA ALA A 89 -1.24 3.14 0.77
C ALA A 89 -1.60 4.51 1.38
N TRP A 90 -2.55 4.53 2.32
CA TRP A 90 -2.76 5.68 3.18
C TRP A 90 -2.11 5.45 4.55
N SER A 91 -1.72 6.53 5.22
CA SER A 91 -0.99 6.52 6.50
C SER A 91 0.23 5.57 6.52
N PRO A 92 1.11 5.63 5.53
CA PRO A 92 2.17 4.64 5.33
C PRO A 92 3.21 4.58 6.45
N LEU A 93 3.30 5.62 7.28
CA LEU A 93 4.24 5.72 8.41
C LEU A 93 3.56 5.61 9.77
N GLN A 94 2.24 5.36 9.82
CA GLN A 94 1.50 5.22 11.06
C GLN A 94 1.40 3.75 11.49
N PHE A 95 1.32 3.52 12.80
CA PHE A 95 1.20 2.17 13.35
C PHE A 95 -0.24 1.79 13.77
N GLY A 96 -1.19 2.72 13.66
CA GLY A 96 -2.61 2.46 13.91
C GLY A 96 -3.50 3.52 13.27
N PHE A 97 -4.79 3.44 13.52
CA PHE A 97 -5.76 4.39 13.01
C PHE A 97 -5.70 5.67 13.86
N PHE A 98 -5.04 6.71 13.34
CA PHE A 98 -4.70 7.96 14.04
C PHE A 98 -3.68 7.82 15.17
N ASP A 99 -3.09 6.65 15.38
CA ASP A 99 -1.94 6.47 16.26
C ASP A 99 -0.69 6.99 15.54
N GLY A 100 0.23 7.54 16.22
CA GLY A 100 1.36 8.32 15.71
C GLY A 100 2.22 7.67 14.61
N ASN A 101 3.33 8.32 14.30
CA ASN A 101 4.32 7.83 13.37
C ASN A 101 5.28 6.87 14.10
N PHE A 102 5.59 5.71 13.53
CA PHE A 102 6.53 4.75 14.11
C PHE A 102 8.01 5.18 13.96
N ILE A 103 8.33 6.09 13.03
CA ILE A 103 9.70 6.59 12.85
C ILE A 103 10.15 7.34 14.12
N GLY A 104 11.22 6.84 14.75
CA GLY A 104 11.74 7.38 16.01
C GLY A 104 10.88 7.10 17.24
N HIS A 105 9.80 6.31 17.13
CA HIS A 105 8.93 6.01 18.26
C HIS A 105 9.54 4.93 19.16
N PRO A 106 9.51 5.09 20.50
CA PRO A 106 10.16 4.19 21.45
C PRO A 106 9.60 2.76 21.45
N ASP A 107 8.37 2.57 21.03
CA ASP A 107 7.74 1.24 20.95
C ASP A 107 8.24 0.40 19.76
N PHE A 108 9.01 1.01 18.82
CA PHE A 108 9.51 0.36 17.63
C PHE A 108 11.06 0.41 17.54
N PRO A 109 11.83 0.03 18.60
CA PRO A 109 13.28 0.23 18.63
C PRO A 109 13.99 -0.60 17.55
N GLU A 110 13.60 -1.84 17.34
CA GLU A 110 14.23 -2.73 16.36
C GLU A 110 13.97 -2.27 14.92
N LEU A 111 12.72 -1.89 14.63
CA LEU A 111 12.34 -1.36 13.32
C LEU A 111 13.12 -0.08 13.01
N ASN A 112 13.17 0.85 13.96
CA ASN A 112 13.91 2.10 13.77
C ASN A 112 15.41 1.87 13.59
N ARG A 113 16.03 0.99 14.36
CA ARG A 113 17.45 0.64 14.18
C ARG A 113 17.73 0.09 12.77
N CYS A 114 16.81 -0.75 12.24
CA CYS A 114 16.93 -1.27 10.87
C CYS A 114 16.79 -0.16 9.83
N LEU A 115 15.78 0.70 9.99
CA LEU A 115 15.54 1.82 9.08
C LEU A 115 16.67 2.83 9.07
N ASP A 116 17.23 3.16 10.23
CA ASP A 116 18.37 4.08 10.37
C ASP A 116 19.60 3.52 9.66
N GLY A 117 19.93 2.24 9.86
CA GLY A 117 21.05 1.60 9.18
C GLY A 117 20.89 1.55 7.66
N MET A 118 19.68 1.28 7.16
CA MET A 118 19.39 1.33 5.73
C MET A 118 19.45 2.77 5.18
N ALA A 119 18.89 3.72 5.91
CA ALA A 119 18.91 5.13 5.54
C ALA A 119 20.34 5.67 5.41
N GLU A 120 21.22 5.32 6.36
CA GLU A 120 22.65 5.65 6.30
C GLU A 120 23.33 5.02 5.07
N ALA A 121 23.08 3.73 4.82
CA ALA A 121 23.66 3.00 3.70
C ALA A 121 23.26 3.55 2.33
N PHE A 122 22.01 4.04 2.20
CA PHE A 122 21.48 4.60 0.96
C PHE A 122 21.54 6.12 0.86
N GLY A 123 21.98 6.82 1.91
CA GLY A 123 22.05 8.28 1.93
C GLY A 123 20.68 8.97 1.85
N CYS A 124 19.65 8.38 2.45
CA CYS A 124 18.28 8.91 2.44
C CYS A 124 17.66 8.94 3.84
N SER A 125 16.42 9.36 3.96
CA SER A 125 15.72 9.37 5.26
C SER A 125 15.13 7.97 5.62
N PRO A 126 14.98 7.63 6.91
CA PRO A 126 14.28 6.42 7.35
C PRO A 126 12.85 6.32 6.78
N GLY A 127 12.17 7.45 6.63
CA GLY A 127 10.85 7.52 6.01
C GLY A 127 10.88 7.16 4.52
N ALA A 128 11.92 7.55 3.78
CA ALA A 128 12.10 7.17 2.38
C ALA A 128 12.29 5.65 2.23
N VAL A 129 13.05 5.03 3.12
CA VAL A 129 13.21 3.57 3.19
C VAL A 129 11.86 2.89 3.40
N ALA A 130 11.07 3.38 4.36
CA ALA A 130 9.75 2.81 4.66
C ALA A 130 8.78 2.93 3.46
N ILE A 131 8.79 4.05 2.74
CA ILE A 131 7.98 4.22 1.52
C ILE A 131 8.50 3.32 0.39
N ALA A 132 9.82 3.21 0.20
CA ALA A 132 10.40 2.32 -0.80
C ALA A 132 10.01 0.85 -0.57
N TRP A 133 9.93 0.42 0.70
CA TRP A 133 9.46 -0.92 1.04
C TRP A 133 8.02 -1.17 0.54
N ILE A 134 7.11 -0.21 0.74
CA ILE A 134 5.72 -0.32 0.25
C ILE A 134 5.72 -0.41 -1.29
N LEU A 135 6.44 0.48 -1.95
CA LEU A 135 6.43 0.60 -3.42
C LEU A 135 7.10 -0.58 -4.14
N ARG A 136 7.87 -1.41 -3.44
CA ARG A 136 8.38 -2.68 -3.98
C ARG A 136 7.27 -3.69 -4.26
N HIS A 137 6.12 -3.56 -3.60
CA HIS A 137 5.02 -4.50 -3.85
C HIS A 137 4.38 -4.22 -5.22
N PRO A 138 4.20 -5.24 -6.10
CA PRO A 138 3.72 -5.02 -7.48
C PRO A 138 2.35 -4.38 -7.60
N ALA A 139 1.48 -4.53 -6.58
CA ALA A 139 0.18 -3.87 -6.54
C ALA A 139 0.25 -2.42 -6.06
N ALA A 140 1.36 -2.00 -5.42
CA ALA A 140 1.44 -0.68 -4.82
C ALA A 140 1.48 0.43 -5.88
N ARG A 141 0.73 1.48 -5.61
CA ARG A 141 0.75 2.77 -6.31
C ARG A 141 1.34 3.82 -5.37
N PRO A 142 1.63 5.03 -5.85
CA PRO A 142 2.18 6.08 -4.98
C PRO A 142 1.39 6.22 -3.68
N CYS A 143 2.12 6.32 -2.57
CA CYS A 143 1.53 6.47 -1.23
C CYS A 143 0.88 7.83 -1.06
N ILE A 144 -0.12 7.92 -0.17
CA ILE A 144 -0.72 9.19 0.24
C ILE A 144 -0.15 9.57 1.61
N SER A 145 0.54 10.70 1.66
CA SER A 145 0.97 11.33 2.90
C SER A 145 0.18 12.62 3.12
N ARG A 146 -0.24 12.87 4.37
CA ARG A 146 -0.93 14.11 4.75
C ARG A 146 0.04 15.21 5.19
N SER A 147 1.32 15.13 4.84
CA SER A 147 2.28 16.17 5.17
C SER A 147 2.07 17.42 4.29
N ALA A 148 1.91 18.57 4.92
CA ALA A 148 1.95 19.87 4.25
C ALA A 148 3.35 20.53 4.33
N ASP A 149 4.32 19.86 4.95
CA ASP A 149 5.71 20.30 5.05
C ASP A 149 6.49 19.90 3.78
N PRO A 150 6.93 20.88 2.95
CA PRO A 150 7.65 20.58 1.72
C PRO A 150 8.97 19.82 1.94
N GLY A 151 9.68 20.10 3.03
CA GLY A 151 10.93 19.41 3.38
C GLY A 151 10.70 17.93 3.69
N ARG A 152 9.63 17.63 4.43
CA ARG A 152 9.23 16.26 4.73
C ARG A 152 8.75 15.51 3.48
N VAL A 153 8.01 16.17 2.60
CA VAL A 153 7.58 15.58 1.32
C VAL A 153 8.78 15.29 0.43
N ALA A 154 9.74 16.22 0.33
CA ALA A 154 10.98 16.01 -0.40
C ALA A 154 11.77 14.83 0.14
N ALA A 155 11.98 14.76 1.46
CA ALA A 155 12.71 13.66 2.10
C ALA A 155 12.04 12.28 1.90
N LEU A 156 10.72 12.23 1.76
CA LEU A 156 10.00 10.98 1.45
C LEU A 156 10.10 10.59 -0.03
N SER A 157 10.35 11.52 -0.92
CA SER A 157 10.50 11.28 -2.36
C SER A 157 11.93 10.92 -2.78
N GLU A 158 12.91 11.07 -1.91
CA GLU A 158 14.32 10.64 -2.10
C GLU A 158 14.45 9.11 -1.97
N GLN A 159 13.60 8.37 -2.65
CA GLN A 159 13.60 6.91 -2.56
C GLN A 159 14.86 6.34 -3.21
N PRO A 160 15.55 5.41 -2.54
CA PRO A 160 16.56 4.63 -3.22
C PRO A 160 15.87 3.76 -4.28
N LEU A 161 16.05 4.11 -5.55
CA LEU A 161 15.71 3.25 -6.68
C LEU A 161 16.73 2.09 -6.71
N ALA A 162 16.67 1.21 -5.72
CA ALA A 162 17.35 -0.06 -5.82
C ALA A 162 16.61 -0.86 -6.89
N GLU A 163 17.25 -1.05 -8.04
CA GLU A 163 16.82 -2.12 -8.94
C GLU A 163 16.70 -3.41 -8.10
N PRO A 164 15.61 -4.17 -8.24
CA PRO A 164 15.54 -5.46 -7.58
C PRO A 164 16.75 -6.26 -8.01
N ALA A 165 17.57 -6.69 -7.06
CA ALA A 165 18.64 -7.61 -7.34
C ALA A 165 18.02 -8.79 -8.10
N THR A 166 18.38 -8.95 -9.35
CA THR A 166 17.95 -10.10 -10.16
C THR A 166 18.41 -11.33 -9.39
N PRO A 167 17.50 -12.20 -8.92
CA PRO A 167 17.93 -13.41 -8.25
C PRO A 167 18.82 -14.16 -9.22
N ALA A 168 20.04 -14.50 -8.79
CA ALA A 168 20.93 -15.34 -9.55
C ALA A 168 20.16 -16.60 -9.92
N ALA A 169 20.13 -16.94 -11.22
CA ALA A 169 19.50 -18.16 -11.67
C ALA A 169 20.11 -19.33 -10.88
N PRO A 170 19.30 -20.25 -10.36
CA PRO A 170 19.83 -21.42 -9.68
C PRO A 170 20.71 -22.20 -10.66
N ASP A 171 21.94 -22.50 -10.23
CA ASP A 171 22.84 -23.36 -11.00
C ASP A 171 22.10 -24.66 -11.31
N SER A 172 21.91 -24.95 -12.59
CA SER A 172 21.32 -26.21 -13.03
C SER A 172 22.26 -27.33 -12.62
N PRO A 173 21.82 -28.33 -11.87
CA PRO A 173 22.66 -29.51 -11.63
C PRO A 173 22.87 -30.26 -12.95
N ARG A 174 24.13 -30.60 -13.23
CA ARG A 174 24.53 -31.49 -14.34
C ARG A 174 24.15 -32.91 -14.04
#